data_4fd09506d18d957c54b7b65a53ff7c3c
#
_entry.id   4fd09506d18d957c54b7b65a53ff7c3c
#
_cell.length_a   1.000
_cell.length_b   1.000
_cell.length_c   1.000
_cell.angle_alpha   90.00
_cell.angle_beta   90.00
_cell.angle_gamma   90.00
#
_symmetry.space_group_name_H-M   'P 1'
#
loop_
_entity.id
_entity.type
_entity.pdbx_description
1 polymer ?
#
loop_
_entity_poly.entity_id
_entity_poly.type
_entity_poly.pdbx_seq_one_letter_code
_entity_poly.pdbx_strand_id
1 'polypeptide(L)'
;MPDNLPEAYNAVEWNNPDHEVLVCFASSWSDNGLETWAFALPTILVPFTGTGDFLSALVAAWYDPSASSNGMSPLATAVSKALLAVQQILLRTHIHALAQVTDTNDATADDVKSKAQVLRKRELRIIPERSLITEGGEGWPGSRVDWSNWA
;
A
#
# COMPACT_ATOMS: atom_id res chain seq x y z
N MET A 1 11.29 11.03 -7.45
CA MET A 1 11.18 9.84 -6.60
C MET A 1 11.25 10.30 -5.15
N PRO A 2 10.42 9.84 -4.24
CA PRO A 2 10.58 10.21 -2.83
C PRO A 2 11.87 9.56 -2.30
N ASP A 3 12.74 10.35 -1.71
CA ASP A 3 14.07 9.92 -1.24
C ASP A 3 14.03 8.99 0.00
N ASN A 4 12.83 8.68 0.50
CA ASN A 4 12.61 7.99 1.78
C ASN A 4 11.85 6.67 1.65
N LEU A 5 11.85 6.03 0.48
CA LEU A 5 11.24 4.70 0.36
C LEU A 5 12.09 3.65 1.08
N PRO A 6 11.48 2.69 1.79
CA PRO A 6 12.20 1.57 2.38
C PRO A 6 13.08 0.90 1.32
N GLU A 7 14.29 0.49 1.71
CA GLU A 7 15.31 -0.11 0.83
C GLU A 7 14.76 -1.27 -0.03
N ALA A 8 13.75 -1.98 0.48
CA ALA A 8 13.06 -3.03 -0.26
C ALA A 8 12.34 -2.56 -1.54
N TYR A 9 12.02 -1.25 -1.64
CA TYR A 9 11.43 -0.66 -2.86
C TYR A 9 12.49 -0.20 -3.86
N ASN A 10 13.76 -0.12 -3.47
CA ASN A 10 14.86 0.21 -4.38
C ASN A 10 15.10 -0.92 -5.42
N ALA A 11 14.64 -2.14 -5.13
CA ALA A 11 14.67 -3.26 -6.07
C ALA A 11 13.56 -3.19 -7.13
N VAL A 12 12.57 -2.31 -6.96
CA VAL A 12 11.54 -2.07 -7.96
C VAL A 12 12.06 -1.01 -8.92
N GLU A 13 12.22 -1.36 -10.19
CA GLU A 13 12.64 -0.42 -11.24
C GLU A 13 11.53 0.60 -11.52
N TRP A 14 11.40 1.63 -10.70
CA TRP A 14 10.38 2.68 -10.81
C TRP A 14 10.40 3.44 -12.13
N ASN A 15 11.55 3.42 -12.82
CA ASN A 15 11.74 4.09 -14.11
C ASN A 15 11.44 3.18 -15.31
N ASN A 16 10.98 1.95 -15.08
CA ASN A 16 10.55 1.09 -16.17
C ASN A 16 9.20 1.61 -16.69
N PRO A 17 9.07 2.02 -17.96
CA PRO A 17 7.82 2.51 -18.53
C PRO A 17 6.72 1.45 -18.56
N ASP A 18 7.05 0.18 -18.38
CA ASP A 18 6.10 -0.93 -18.31
C ASP A 18 5.55 -1.17 -16.88
N HIS A 19 6.03 -0.42 -15.86
CA HIS A 19 5.48 -0.51 -14.52
C HIS A 19 4.19 0.29 -14.39
N GLU A 20 3.11 -0.42 -14.10
CA GLU A 20 1.85 0.21 -13.73
C GLU A 20 1.98 0.90 -12.37
N VAL A 21 1.55 2.15 -12.30
CA VAL A 21 1.47 2.94 -11.08
C VAL A 21 0.01 3.09 -10.71
N LEU A 22 -0.33 2.69 -9.49
CA LEU A 22 -1.63 2.99 -8.90
C LEU A 22 -1.60 4.39 -8.29
N VAL A 23 -2.65 5.17 -8.51
CA VAL A 23 -2.79 6.47 -7.87
C VAL A 23 -4.00 6.44 -6.94
N CYS A 24 -3.74 6.69 -5.65
CA CYS A 24 -4.78 6.87 -4.65
C CYS A 24 -5.01 8.36 -4.43
N PHE A 25 -6.27 8.80 -4.45
CA PHE A 25 -6.65 10.17 -4.14
C PHE A 25 -7.37 10.24 -2.80
N ALA A 26 -6.95 11.20 -1.96
CA ALA A 26 -7.65 11.57 -0.74
C ALA A 26 -8.15 13.01 -0.86
N SER A 27 -9.47 13.18 -0.89
CA SER A 27 -10.11 14.49 -1.03
C SER A 27 -10.97 14.81 0.17
N SER A 28 -10.85 16.03 0.69
CA SER A 28 -11.66 16.53 1.80
C SER A 28 -12.04 17.99 1.58
N TRP A 29 -13.20 18.38 2.10
CA TRP A 29 -13.61 19.79 2.18
C TRP A 29 -13.16 20.38 3.50
N SER A 30 -12.65 21.60 3.44
CA SER A 30 -12.34 22.44 4.59
C SER A 30 -12.90 23.86 4.35
N ASP A 31 -12.74 24.75 5.33
CA ASP A 31 -13.11 26.16 5.18
C ASP A 31 -12.36 26.84 4.03
N ASN A 32 -11.22 26.29 3.63
CA ASN A 32 -10.40 26.77 2.51
C ASN A 32 -10.78 26.13 1.14
N GLY A 33 -11.86 25.33 1.09
CA GLY A 33 -12.34 24.65 -0.10
C GLY A 33 -11.90 23.18 -0.19
N LEU A 34 -11.97 22.65 -1.43
CA LEU A 34 -11.57 21.27 -1.72
C LEU A 34 -10.05 21.12 -1.67
N GLU A 35 -9.60 20.20 -0.84
CA GLU A 35 -8.21 19.78 -0.80
C GLU A 35 -8.10 18.32 -1.26
N THR A 36 -7.21 18.07 -2.22
CA THR A 36 -6.96 16.72 -2.75
C THR A 36 -5.47 16.42 -2.73
N TRP A 37 -5.15 15.23 -2.25
CA TRP A 37 -3.81 14.66 -2.27
C TRP A 37 -3.77 13.42 -3.15
N ALA A 38 -2.72 13.28 -3.93
CA ALA A 38 -2.45 12.12 -4.78
C ALA A 38 -1.23 11.36 -4.24
N PHE A 39 -1.36 10.04 -4.15
CA PHE A 39 -0.34 9.11 -3.69
C PHE A 39 -0.06 8.11 -4.81
N ALA A 40 1.14 8.17 -5.38
CA ALA A 40 1.57 7.22 -6.40
C ALA A 40 2.15 5.98 -5.72
N LEU A 41 1.66 4.80 -6.08
CA LEU A 41 2.00 3.52 -5.47
C LEU A 41 2.51 2.55 -6.53
N PRO A 42 3.57 1.78 -6.24
CA PRO A 42 3.99 0.72 -7.13
C PRO A 42 2.95 -0.40 -7.17
N THR A 43 2.70 -0.93 -8.34
CA THR A 43 1.85 -2.11 -8.49
C THR A 43 2.64 -3.37 -8.20
N ILE A 44 2.21 -4.16 -7.23
CA ILE A 44 2.71 -5.51 -7.03
C ILE A 44 1.83 -6.41 -7.91
N LEU A 45 2.37 -6.92 -9.03
CA LEU A 45 1.66 -7.66 -10.07
C LEU A 45 1.20 -9.06 -9.62
N VAL A 46 0.69 -9.18 -8.42
CA VAL A 46 0.09 -10.42 -7.90
C VAL A 46 -1.23 -10.10 -7.21
N PRO A 47 -2.26 -10.93 -7.41
CA PRO A 47 -3.54 -10.71 -6.75
C PRO A 47 -3.43 -10.98 -5.26
N PHE A 48 -3.88 -10.02 -4.45
CA PHE A 48 -4.11 -10.14 -3.03
C PHE A 48 -5.60 -9.97 -2.74
N THR A 49 -6.10 -10.62 -1.70
CA THR A 49 -7.48 -10.48 -1.24
C THR A 49 -7.56 -9.69 0.05
N GLY A 50 -8.61 -8.89 0.22
CA GLY A 50 -8.84 -8.13 1.45
C GLY A 50 -8.04 -6.82 1.58
N THR A 51 -7.27 -6.43 0.57
CA THR A 51 -6.43 -5.22 0.62
C THR A 51 -7.26 -3.95 0.80
N GLY A 52 -8.41 -3.85 0.10
CA GLY A 52 -9.28 -2.67 0.19
C GLY A 52 -9.93 -2.54 1.56
N ASP A 53 -10.43 -3.64 2.12
CA ASP A 53 -11.03 -3.67 3.45
C ASP A 53 -10.00 -3.32 4.52
N PHE A 54 -8.79 -3.85 4.36
CA PHE A 54 -7.69 -3.58 5.27
C PHE A 54 -7.26 -2.10 5.21
N LEU A 55 -7.11 -1.53 4.01
CA LEU A 55 -6.82 -0.10 3.83
C LEU A 55 -7.90 0.76 4.49
N SER A 56 -9.18 0.46 4.24
CA SER A 56 -10.30 1.22 4.81
C SER A 56 -10.32 1.16 6.33
N ALA A 57 -10.06 -0.01 6.92
CA ALA A 57 -9.97 -0.18 8.36
C ALA A 57 -8.84 0.63 8.97
N LEU A 58 -7.66 0.67 8.34
CA LEU A 58 -6.51 1.45 8.80
C LEU A 58 -6.80 2.96 8.70
N VAL A 59 -7.39 3.42 7.61
CA VAL A 59 -7.78 4.83 7.45
C VAL A 59 -8.76 5.23 8.56
N ALA A 60 -9.77 4.40 8.83
CA ALA A 60 -10.73 4.67 9.90
C ALA A 60 -10.09 4.67 11.30
N ALA A 61 -9.16 3.75 11.55
CA ALA A 61 -8.47 3.64 12.85
C ALA A 61 -7.50 4.80 13.11
N TRP A 62 -6.88 5.34 12.06
CA TRP A 62 -5.88 6.41 12.18
C TRP A 62 -6.41 7.81 11.86
N TYR A 63 -7.69 7.92 11.50
CA TYR A 63 -8.29 9.21 11.28
C TYR A 63 -8.43 9.99 12.59
N ASP A 64 -7.72 11.10 12.67
CA ASP A 64 -7.82 12.08 13.76
C ASP A 64 -8.09 13.46 13.14
N PRO A 65 -9.25 14.07 13.41
CA PRO A 65 -9.61 15.35 12.82
C PRO A 65 -8.66 16.50 13.22
N SER A 66 -7.87 16.33 14.27
CA SER A 66 -6.86 17.30 14.71
C SER A 66 -5.48 17.05 14.12
N ALA A 67 -5.24 15.87 13.51
CA ALA A 67 -3.95 15.51 12.96
C ALA A 67 -3.68 16.24 11.63
N SER A 68 -2.49 16.79 11.52
CA SER A 68 -1.96 17.33 10.27
C SER A 68 -0.49 16.99 10.20
N SER A 69 -0.03 16.44 9.09
CA SER A 69 1.37 16.09 8.89
C SER A 69 1.80 16.57 7.50
N ASN A 70 2.94 17.24 7.44
CA ASN A 70 3.50 17.75 6.18
C ASN A 70 2.52 18.62 5.36
N GLY A 71 1.64 19.38 6.03
CA GLY A 71 0.63 20.21 5.39
C GLY A 71 -0.56 19.44 4.80
N MET A 72 -0.65 18.14 5.03
CA MET A 72 -1.80 17.31 4.63
C MET A 72 -3.00 17.53 5.53
N SER A 73 -4.21 17.43 4.96
CA SER A 73 -5.43 17.36 5.76
C SER A 73 -5.46 16.12 6.66
N PRO A 74 -6.31 16.09 7.69
CA PRO A 74 -6.46 14.90 8.57
C PRO A 74 -6.72 13.61 7.79
N LEU A 75 -7.58 13.66 6.77
CA LEU A 75 -7.87 12.50 5.91
C LEU A 75 -6.63 12.09 5.12
N ALA A 76 -5.96 13.02 4.47
CA ALA A 76 -4.76 12.72 3.68
C ALA A 76 -3.65 12.15 4.57
N THR A 77 -3.50 12.65 5.80
CA THR A 77 -2.55 12.12 6.79
C THR A 77 -2.88 10.67 7.16
N ALA A 78 -4.15 10.34 7.43
CA ALA A 78 -4.57 8.98 7.75
C ALA A 78 -4.36 8.04 6.55
N VAL A 79 -4.73 8.48 5.33
CA VAL A 79 -4.51 7.72 4.09
C VAL A 79 -3.03 7.48 3.84
N SER A 80 -2.18 8.49 3.99
CA SER A 80 -0.73 8.38 3.83
C SER A 80 -0.12 7.28 4.72
N LYS A 81 -0.48 7.28 6.01
CA LYS A 81 -0.03 6.25 6.96
C LYS A 81 -0.56 4.86 6.60
N ALA A 82 -1.84 4.77 6.26
CA ALA A 82 -2.48 3.50 5.90
C ALA A 82 -1.84 2.90 4.63
N LEU A 83 -1.56 3.72 3.62
CA LEU A 83 -0.88 3.29 2.40
C LEU A 83 0.52 2.74 2.68
N LEU A 84 1.30 3.39 3.55
CA LEU A 84 2.62 2.90 3.92
C LEU A 84 2.54 1.51 4.56
N ALA A 85 1.65 1.31 5.54
CA ALA A 85 1.49 0.02 6.22
C ALA A 85 1.01 -1.07 5.25
N VAL A 86 0.00 -0.77 4.41
CA VAL A 86 -0.51 -1.72 3.41
C VAL A 86 0.59 -2.13 2.44
N GLN A 87 1.33 -1.18 1.87
CA GLN A 87 2.40 -1.47 0.92
C GLN A 87 3.50 -2.33 1.55
N GLN A 88 3.91 -2.04 2.76
CA GLN A 88 4.91 -2.84 3.47
C GLN A 88 4.43 -4.28 3.73
N ILE A 89 3.17 -4.45 4.15
CA ILE A 89 2.58 -5.78 4.39
C ILE A 89 2.46 -6.56 3.08
N LEU A 90 2.02 -5.92 1.99
CA LEU A 90 1.94 -6.53 0.67
C LEU A 90 3.32 -7.02 0.20
N LEU A 91 4.33 -6.17 0.30
CA LEU A 91 5.70 -6.51 -0.10
C LEU A 91 6.23 -7.69 0.71
N ARG A 92 6.10 -7.66 2.05
CA ARG A 92 6.55 -8.75 2.92
C ARG A 92 5.79 -10.05 2.65
N THR A 93 4.48 -9.97 2.38
CA THR A 93 3.67 -11.11 1.97
C THR A 93 4.18 -11.69 0.65
N HIS A 94 4.49 -10.85 -0.32
CA HIS A 94 5.02 -11.27 -1.62
C HIS A 94 6.38 -11.96 -1.49
N ILE A 95 7.33 -11.35 -0.78
CA ILE A 95 8.66 -11.92 -0.51
C ILE A 95 8.54 -13.28 0.17
N HIS A 96 7.67 -13.39 1.18
CA HIS A 96 7.44 -14.65 1.88
C HIS A 96 6.86 -15.73 0.96
N ALA A 97 5.91 -15.37 0.10
CA ALA A 97 5.32 -16.29 -0.86
C ALA A 97 6.36 -16.80 -1.88
N LEU A 98 7.26 -15.94 -2.35
CA LEU A 98 8.36 -16.32 -3.24
C LEU A 98 9.32 -17.30 -2.56
N ALA A 99 9.72 -17.05 -1.32
CA ALA A 99 10.61 -17.93 -0.58
C ALA A 99 10.04 -19.35 -0.40
N GLN A 100 8.72 -19.47 -0.30
CA GLN A 100 8.07 -20.80 -0.17
C GLN A 100 7.95 -21.57 -1.50
N VAL A 101 8.06 -20.90 -2.64
CA VAL A 101 8.01 -21.55 -3.97
C VAL A 101 9.32 -22.27 -4.27
N THR A 102 10.44 -21.75 -3.79
CA THR A 102 11.77 -22.36 -4.02
C THR A 102 11.97 -23.68 -3.31
N ASP A 103 11.19 -23.97 -2.23
CA ASP A 103 11.30 -25.20 -1.46
C ASP A 103 10.47 -26.39 -2.00
N THR A 104 9.61 -26.15 -3.00
CA THR A 104 8.75 -27.22 -3.55
C THR A 104 9.17 -27.62 -4.95
N ASN A 105 10.20 -28.45 -5.06
CA ASN A 105 10.56 -29.15 -6.31
C ASN A 105 9.65 -30.36 -6.61
N ASP A 106 8.44 -30.42 -6.10
CA ASP A 106 7.51 -31.54 -6.33
C ASP A 106 6.38 -31.13 -7.28
N ALA A 107 6.65 -31.29 -8.58
CA ALA A 107 5.78 -30.90 -9.68
C ALA A 107 4.80 -32.01 -10.09
N THR A 108 4.19 -32.71 -9.13
CA THR A 108 3.13 -33.70 -9.43
C THR A 108 2.01 -33.66 -8.41
N ALA A 109 1.19 -32.64 -8.43
CA ALA A 109 -0.03 -32.65 -7.64
C ALA A 109 -1.14 -31.83 -8.33
N ASP A 110 -2.30 -32.46 -8.41
CA ASP A 110 -3.61 -31.95 -8.79
C ASP A 110 -3.73 -30.43 -8.89
N ASP A 111 -4.01 -29.95 -10.07
CA ASP A 111 -4.05 -28.52 -10.47
C ASP A 111 -4.95 -27.64 -9.54
N VAL A 112 -5.96 -28.22 -8.90
CA VAL A 112 -6.87 -27.54 -7.97
C VAL A 112 -6.24 -27.34 -6.59
N LYS A 113 -5.49 -28.31 -6.07
CA LYS A 113 -4.80 -28.20 -4.78
C LYS A 113 -3.64 -27.22 -4.86
N SER A 114 -2.94 -27.18 -6.00
CA SER A 114 -1.86 -26.23 -6.23
C SER A 114 -2.38 -24.78 -6.28
N LYS A 115 -3.51 -24.53 -6.94
CA LYS A 115 -4.16 -23.20 -6.97
C LYS A 115 -4.61 -22.74 -5.58
N ALA A 116 -5.22 -23.61 -4.79
CA ALA A 116 -5.65 -23.28 -3.41
C ALA A 116 -4.45 -23.00 -2.49
N GLN A 117 -3.35 -23.72 -2.65
CA GLN A 117 -2.12 -23.47 -1.91
C GLN A 117 -1.45 -22.16 -2.30
N VAL A 118 -1.43 -21.82 -3.59
CA VAL A 118 -0.92 -20.54 -4.10
C VAL A 118 -1.75 -19.37 -3.56
N LEU A 119 -3.09 -19.51 -3.50
CA LEU A 119 -3.95 -18.48 -2.93
C LEU A 119 -3.72 -18.29 -1.42
N ARG A 120 -3.58 -19.40 -0.65
CA ARG A 120 -3.26 -19.34 0.80
C ARG A 120 -1.90 -18.68 1.07
N LYS A 121 -0.90 -18.91 0.23
CA LYS A 121 0.42 -18.26 0.35
C LYS A 121 0.37 -16.75 0.12
N ARG A 122 -0.73 -16.24 -0.43
CA ARG A 122 -0.97 -14.81 -0.72
C ARG A 122 -1.97 -14.14 0.25
N GLU A 123 -2.35 -14.83 1.32
CA GLU A 123 -3.08 -14.19 2.41
C GLU A 123 -2.19 -13.14 3.08
N LEU A 124 -2.77 -11.96 3.34
CA LEU A 124 -2.02 -10.85 3.95
C LEU A 124 -1.44 -11.27 5.30
N ARG A 125 -0.16 -11.05 5.47
CA ARG A 125 0.58 -11.37 6.71
C ARG A 125 0.36 -10.32 7.80
N ILE A 126 -0.89 -10.01 8.11
CA ILE A 126 -1.26 -8.95 9.06
C ILE A 126 -0.75 -9.28 10.47
N ILE A 127 -0.93 -10.51 10.92
CA ILE A 127 -0.55 -10.93 12.29
C ILE A 127 0.96 -10.92 12.50
N PRO A 128 1.79 -11.56 11.64
CA PRO A 128 3.24 -11.47 11.76
C PRO A 128 3.80 -10.05 11.66
N GLU A 129 3.16 -9.20 10.85
CA GLU A 129 3.61 -7.84 10.56
C GLU A 129 2.86 -6.77 11.36
N ARG A 130 2.22 -7.15 12.47
CA ARG A 130 1.40 -6.24 13.30
C ARG A 130 2.15 -5.00 13.79
N SER A 131 3.46 -5.05 13.96
CA SER A 131 4.26 -3.90 14.36
C SER A 131 4.15 -2.72 13.38
N LEU A 132 4.03 -3.01 12.08
CA LEU A 132 3.81 -1.99 11.05
C LEU A 132 2.50 -1.22 11.24
N ILE A 133 1.52 -1.87 11.88
CA ILE A 133 0.21 -1.27 12.18
C ILE A 133 0.28 -0.49 13.50
N THR A 134 0.95 -1.04 14.52
CA THR A 134 0.96 -0.45 15.87
C THR A 134 1.97 0.67 16.06
N GLU A 135 3.12 0.57 15.41
CA GLU A 135 4.19 1.55 15.55
C GLU A 135 3.99 2.75 14.61
N GLY A 136 3.28 2.51 13.47
CA GLY A 136 3.06 3.52 12.46
C GLY A 136 4.37 4.04 11.86
N GLY A 137 4.29 4.75 10.75
CA GLY A 137 5.44 5.40 10.12
C GLY A 137 5.10 6.87 9.85
N GLU A 138 6.04 7.58 9.26
CA GLU A 138 5.84 8.96 8.80
C GLU A 138 4.72 9.07 7.74
N GLY A 139 4.44 7.99 7.03
CA GLY A 139 3.42 7.86 5.99
C GLY A 139 4.03 7.75 4.60
N TRP A 140 3.17 7.40 3.63
CA TRP A 140 3.53 7.33 2.21
C TRP A 140 3.57 8.75 1.62
N PRO A 141 4.58 9.09 0.83
CA PRO A 141 4.71 10.42 0.25
C PRO A 141 3.56 10.72 -0.71
N GLY A 142 3.00 11.91 -0.61
CA GLY A 142 1.92 12.40 -1.46
C GLY A 142 2.20 13.79 -1.99
N SER A 143 1.48 14.16 -3.05
CA SER A 143 1.52 15.48 -3.64
C SER A 143 0.14 16.11 -3.62
N ARG A 144 0.07 17.40 -3.27
CA ARG A 144 -1.18 18.16 -3.36
C ARG A 144 -1.56 18.34 -4.83
N VAL A 145 -2.83 18.09 -5.14
CA VAL A 145 -3.35 18.28 -6.50
C VAL A 145 -3.79 19.74 -6.65
N ASP A 146 -3.29 20.39 -7.68
CA ASP A 146 -3.74 21.72 -8.05
C ASP A 146 -4.85 21.61 -9.11
N TRP A 147 -6.07 22.00 -8.74
CA TRP A 147 -7.23 21.98 -9.61
C TRP A 147 -7.42 23.27 -10.42
N SER A 148 -6.57 24.28 -10.22
CA SER A 148 -6.73 25.61 -10.87
C SER A 148 -6.69 25.56 -12.40
N ASN A 149 -6.07 24.54 -12.97
CA ASN A 149 -5.93 24.36 -14.42
C ASN A 149 -6.99 23.45 -15.05
N TRP A 150 -8.02 23.04 -14.30
CA TRP A 150 -9.05 22.10 -14.77
C TRP A 150 -10.42 22.76 -14.94
N ALA A 151 -10.50 24.08 -14.84
CA ALA A 151 -11.71 24.87 -15.05
C ALA A 151 -11.84 25.36 -16.51
#